data_fa7016be797a2b163c9c1fbc5a15ceb4
#
_entry.id   fa7016be797a2b163c9c1fbc5a15ceb4
#
_cell.length_a   1.000
_cell.length_b   1.000
_cell.length_c   1.000
_cell.angle_alpha   90.00
_cell.angle_beta   90.00
_cell.angle_gamma   90.00
#
_symmetry.space_group_name_H-M   'P 1'
#
loop_
_entity.id
_entity.type
_entity.pdbx_description
1 polymer ?
#
loop_
_entity_poly.entity_id
_entity_poly.type
_entity_poly.pdbx_seq_one_letter_code
_entity_poly.pdbx_strand_id
1 'polypeptide(L)'
;ATQIVTDGQLTVWCQQHDRETLKPASARAYELPSYCSAESAAIVSLLMTLPKPDARIKRAVHGAMKWFDTYKLTGLRCERSAGEHGVRDTRLVEGPQAGPIWARYYDLKYCEPYVCDRDGLPRRRLEEIGVERRNGYSWYNSRPAELFEQYDIWAAKYDPKHKVNVSLNSQGANERGIIEMYRRPVMDRTAFDVVVKPGQSIQDAIEKAPETPTNPFKILILKGNYNQKVIIDRPNIVLVGES
;
A
#
# COMPACT_ATOMS: atom_id res chain seq x y z
N ALA A 1 -14.94 10.86 -12.78
CA ALA A 1 -15.12 11.89 -11.72
C ALA A 1 -14.33 11.54 -10.46
N THR A 2 -14.22 10.24 -10.11
CA THR A 2 -13.60 9.77 -8.86
C THR A 2 -12.11 9.39 -8.98
N GLN A 3 -11.51 9.52 -10.17
CA GLN A 3 -10.07 9.26 -10.33
C GLN A 3 -9.26 10.24 -9.47
N ILE A 4 -8.28 9.72 -8.74
CA ILE A 4 -7.47 10.52 -7.83
C ILE A 4 -6.55 11.42 -8.64
N VAL A 5 -6.45 12.67 -8.20
CA VAL A 5 -5.57 13.70 -8.80
C VAL A 5 -4.46 13.99 -7.81
N THR A 6 -3.22 13.87 -8.25
CA THR A 6 -2.02 14.19 -7.46
C THR A 6 -1.15 15.13 -8.27
N ASP A 7 -0.79 16.27 -7.71
CA ASP A 7 0.02 17.30 -8.39
C ASP A 7 -0.52 17.69 -9.78
N GLY A 8 -1.85 17.80 -9.88
CA GLY A 8 -2.54 18.11 -11.13
C GLY A 8 -2.60 16.97 -12.15
N GLN A 9 -2.08 15.80 -11.84
CA GLN A 9 -2.09 14.63 -12.72
C GLN A 9 -3.17 13.62 -12.29
N LEU A 10 -3.91 13.10 -13.28
CA LEU A 10 -4.78 11.96 -13.07
C LEU A 10 -3.95 10.71 -12.80
N THR A 11 -4.37 9.93 -11.81
CA THR A 11 -3.67 8.69 -11.40
C THR A 11 -4.59 7.47 -11.53
N VAL A 12 -4.85 6.77 -10.45
CA VAL A 12 -5.75 5.62 -10.38
C VAL A 12 -6.91 5.90 -9.43
N TRP A 13 -7.76 4.93 -9.17
CA TRP A 13 -8.93 5.06 -8.30
C TRP A 13 -8.69 4.41 -6.95
N CYS A 14 -9.42 4.87 -5.95
CA CYS A 14 -9.61 4.15 -4.71
C CYS A 14 -10.62 3.02 -4.92
N GLN A 15 -10.56 2.00 -4.08
CA GLN A 15 -11.53 0.91 -4.05
C GLN A 15 -12.95 1.40 -3.73
N GLN A 16 -13.07 2.38 -2.85
CA GLN A 16 -14.32 3.00 -2.47
C GLN A 16 -14.19 4.51 -2.42
N HIS A 17 -15.28 5.19 -2.78
CA HIS A 17 -15.38 6.64 -2.72
C HIS A 17 -16.63 7.03 -1.93
N ASP A 18 -16.52 8.12 -1.19
CA ASP A 18 -17.64 8.74 -0.55
C ASP A 18 -18.63 9.25 -1.61
N ARG A 19 -19.91 8.96 -1.44
CA ARG A 19 -20.94 9.25 -2.45
C ARG A 19 -21.23 10.73 -2.65
N GLU A 20 -20.95 11.56 -1.65
CA GLU A 20 -21.25 12.99 -1.69
C GLU A 20 -20.02 13.81 -2.13
N THR A 21 -18.88 13.51 -1.51
CA THR A 21 -17.64 14.24 -1.77
C THR A 21 -16.82 13.66 -2.92
N LEU A 22 -17.11 12.45 -3.34
CA LEU A 22 -16.38 11.65 -4.33
C LEU A 22 -14.90 11.43 -3.96
N LYS A 23 -14.52 11.69 -2.74
CA LYS A 23 -13.15 11.46 -2.23
C LYS A 23 -12.92 9.98 -1.89
N PRO A 24 -11.67 9.51 -1.94
CA PRO A 24 -11.32 8.19 -1.44
C PRO A 24 -11.85 7.96 -0.02
N ALA A 25 -12.47 6.81 0.20
CA ALA A 25 -13.06 6.42 1.48
C ALA A 25 -12.64 5.01 1.89
N SER A 26 -12.72 4.72 3.18
CA SER A 26 -12.49 3.38 3.70
C SER A 26 -13.68 2.47 3.37
N ALA A 27 -13.40 1.20 3.06
CA ALA A 27 -14.41 0.16 2.97
C ALA A 27 -14.38 -0.72 4.23
N ARG A 28 -13.66 -1.83 4.21
CA ARG A 28 -13.45 -2.66 5.42
C ARG A 28 -12.34 -2.06 6.26
N ALA A 29 -12.18 -2.52 7.49
CA ALA A 29 -11.17 -2.02 8.42
C ALA A 29 -9.74 -2.00 7.82
N TYR A 30 -9.41 -2.99 7.00
CA TYR A 30 -8.11 -3.12 6.32
C TYR A 30 -8.05 -2.53 4.91
N GLU A 31 -9.12 -1.88 4.46
CA GLU A 31 -9.25 -1.24 3.14
C GLU A 31 -9.34 0.28 3.33
N LEU A 32 -8.20 0.89 3.60
CA LEU A 32 -8.09 2.31 3.87
C LEU A 32 -8.18 3.14 2.57
N PRO A 33 -8.47 4.45 2.63
CA PRO A 33 -8.38 5.33 1.47
C PRO A 33 -6.98 5.23 0.83
N SER A 34 -6.93 4.86 -0.45
CA SER A 34 -5.67 4.50 -1.11
C SER A 34 -5.75 4.60 -2.63
N TYR A 35 -4.60 4.59 -3.29
CA TYR A 35 -4.52 4.23 -4.69
C TYR A 35 -4.64 2.71 -4.79
N CYS A 36 -5.59 2.21 -5.60
CA CYS A 36 -5.83 0.77 -5.75
C CYS A 36 -5.40 0.29 -7.13
N SER A 37 -4.47 -0.65 -7.19
CA SER A 37 -3.96 -1.17 -8.47
C SER A 37 -4.94 -2.12 -9.17
N ALA A 38 -5.46 -3.11 -8.44
CA ALA A 38 -6.25 -4.20 -9.02
C ALA A 38 -7.61 -3.72 -9.55
N GLU A 39 -8.31 -2.90 -8.78
CA GLU A 39 -9.59 -2.31 -9.14
C GLU A 39 -9.44 -1.32 -10.30
N SER A 40 -8.38 -0.51 -10.25
CA SER A 40 -8.09 0.44 -11.33
C SER A 40 -7.71 -0.24 -12.64
N ALA A 41 -7.01 -1.38 -12.58
CA ALA A 41 -6.74 -2.16 -13.78
C ALA A 41 -8.04 -2.61 -14.47
N ALA A 42 -9.03 -3.07 -13.73
CA ALA A 42 -10.33 -3.43 -14.27
C ALA A 42 -11.07 -2.22 -14.88
N ILE A 43 -10.99 -1.05 -14.22
CA ILE A 43 -11.58 0.19 -14.76
C ILE A 43 -10.90 0.59 -16.06
N VAL A 44 -9.58 0.60 -16.12
CA VAL A 44 -8.82 0.95 -17.34
C VAL A 44 -9.12 -0.01 -18.46
N SER A 45 -9.15 -1.32 -18.20
CA SER A 45 -9.54 -2.33 -19.18
C SER A 45 -10.93 -2.01 -19.77
N LEU A 46 -11.92 -1.74 -18.91
CA LEU A 46 -13.26 -1.36 -19.36
C LEU A 46 -13.24 -0.07 -20.20
N LEU A 47 -12.54 0.97 -19.75
CA LEU A 47 -12.47 2.24 -20.49
C LEU A 47 -11.86 2.07 -21.87
N MET A 48 -10.88 1.19 -22.05
CA MET A 48 -10.27 0.91 -23.33
C MET A 48 -11.17 0.12 -24.29
N THR A 49 -12.23 -0.55 -23.82
CA THR A 49 -13.22 -1.21 -24.70
C THR A 49 -14.21 -0.25 -25.33
N LEU A 50 -14.31 1.00 -24.84
CA LEU A 50 -15.30 1.97 -25.32
C LEU A 50 -15.02 2.39 -26.77
N PRO A 51 -16.01 2.33 -27.66
CA PRO A 51 -15.83 2.58 -29.10
C PRO A 51 -15.72 4.05 -29.32
N LYS A 52 -15.32 4.96 -29.14
CA LYS A 52 -15.22 6.43 -29.32
C LYS A 52 -14.95 7.14 -27.99
N PRO A 53 -13.79 6.85 -27.38
CA PRO A 53 -13.45 7.47 -26.11
C PRO A 53 -13.33 9.00 -26.27
N ASP A 54 -14.04 9.73 -25.42
CA ASP A 54 -13.95 11.21 -25.36
C ASP A 54 -12.61 11.65 -24.72
N ALA A 55 -12.34 12.94 -24.71
CA ALA A 55 -11.10 13.48 -24.14
C ALA A 55 -10.93 13.18 -22.65
N ARG A 56 -12.03 13.01 -21.89
CA ARG A 56 -11.98 12.66 -20.46
C ARG A 56 -11.52 11.22 -20.27
N ILE A 57 -12.08 10.29 -21.08
CA ILE A 57 -11.71 8.88 -21.07
C ILE A 57 -10.23 8.72 -21.47
N LYS A 58 -9.80 9.42 -22.53
CA LYS A 58 -8.40 9.38 -22.97
C LYS A 58 -7.43 9.83 -21.86
N ARG A 59 -7.67 10.99 -21.26
CA ARG A 59 -6.84 11.49 -20.14
C ARG A 59 -6.86 10.52 -18.96
N ALA A 60 -8.01 9.93 -18.64
CA ALA A 60 -8.14 8.99 -17.54
C ALA A 60 -7.28 7.73 -17.76
N VAL A 61 -7.32 7.17 -18.96
CA VAL A 61 -6.50 6.00 -19.33
C VAL A 61 -5.02 6.34 -19.32
N HIS A 62 -4.60 7.44 -19.94
CA HIS A 62 -3.19 7.86 -19.96
C HIS A 62 -2.64 8.09 -18.55
N GLY A 63 -3.40 8.77 -17.69
CA GLY A 63 -2.99 9.01 -16.30
C GLY A 63 -2.82 7.73 -15.50
N ALA A 64 -3.74 6.79 -15.63
CA ALA A 64 -3.67 5.51 -14.94
C ALA A 64 -2.49 4.66 -15.45
N MET A 65 -2.26 4.61 -16.76
CA MET A 65 -1.14 3.86 -17.34
C MET A 65 0.22 4.43 -16.91
N LYS A 66 0.34 5.77 -16.84
CA LYS A 66 1.53 6.42 -16.30
C LYS A 66 1.76 6.04 -14.83
N TRP A 67 0.68 6.02 -14.02
CA TRP A 67 0.77 5.62 -12.63
C TRP A 67 1.20 4.16 -12.49
N PHE A 68 0.62 3.24 -13.26
CA PHE A 68 1.03 1.83 -13.24
C PHE A 68 2.50 1.65 -13.61
N ASP A 69 2.98 2.36 -14.62
CA ASP A 69 4.38 2.33 -15.01
C ASP A 69 5.31 2.85 -13.93
N THR A 70 4.92 3.93 -13.25
CA THR A 70 5.72 4.58 -12.21
C THR A 70 5.81 3.73 -10.94
N TYR A 71 4.71 3.11 -10.52
CA TYR A 71 4.61 2.44 -9.21
C TYR A 71 4.59 0.91 -9.27
N LYS A 72 5.00 0.33 -10.39
CA LYS A 72 5.27 -1.10 -10.46
C LYS A 72 6.45 -1.50 -9.58
N LEU A 73 6.43 -2.74 -9.11
CA LEU A 73 7.48 -3.36 -8.33
C LEU A 73 8.11 -4.46 -9.17
N THR A 74 9.34 -4.26 -9.60
CA THR A 74 10.14 -5.27 -10.30
C THR A 74 11.14 -5.90 -9.33
N GLY A 75 11.66 -7.06 -9.63
CA GLY A 75 12.60 -7.73 -8.74
C GLY A 75 12.00 -8.34 -7.48
N LEU A 76 10.67 -8.34 -7.36
CA LEU A 76 9.92 -8.97 -6.27
C LEU A 76 8.86 -9.93 -6.81
N ARG A 77 8.58 -11.00 -6.06
CA ARG A 77 7.49 -11.93 -6.36
C ARG A 77 6.77 -12.37 -5.10
N CYS A 78 5.49 -12.66 -5.23
CA CYS A 78 4.75 -13.35 -4.18
C CYS A 78 5.06 -14.85 -4.26
N GLU A 79 5.54 -15.40 -3.15
CA GLU A 79 5.77 -16.83 -2.98
C GLU A 79 4.77 -17.41 -1.97
N ARG A 80 4.22 -18.57 -2.30
CA ARG A 80 3.37 -19.35 -1.40
C ARG A 80 4.10 -20.62 -1.03
N SER A 81 4.54 -20.72 0.21
CA SER A 81 5.21 -21.90 0.76
C SER A 81 4.30 -22.64 1.73
N ALA A 82 4.64 -23.89 2.01
CA ALA A 82 4.13 -24.59 3.18
C ALA A 82 4.77 -23.93 4.41
N GLY A 83 3.97 -23.22 5.20
CA GLY A 83 4.39 -22.68 6.49
C GLY A 83 4.51 -23.80 7.56
N GLU A 84 4.83 -23.38 8.77
CA GLU A 84 4.84 -24.29 9.92
C GLU A 84 3.49 -24.99 10.06
N HIS A 85 3.52 -26.28 10.38
CA HIS A 85 2.33 -27.14 10.52
C HIS A 85 1.46 -27.29 9.25
N GLY A 86 2.04 -27.14 8.04
CA GLY A 86 1.32 -27.33 6.77
C GLY A 86 0.36 -26.20 6.40
N VAL A 87 0.34 -25.11 7.16
CA VAL A 87 -0.44 -23.90 6.82
C VAL A 87 0.27 -23.18 5.70
N ARG A 88 -0.46 -22.84 4.62
CA ARG A 88 0.11 -22.03 3.54
C ARG A 88 0.48 -20.64 4.06
N ASP A 89 1.66 -20.18 3.71
CA ASP A 89 2.14 -18.84 4.02
C ASP A 89 2.52 -18.08 2.75
N THR A 90 2.07 -16.84 2.66
CA THR A 90 2.37 -15.96 1.53
C THR A 90 3.41 -14.94 1.95
N ARG A 91 4.50 -14.87 1.22
CA ARG A 91 5.61 -13.94 1.44
C ARG A 91 5.91 -13.16 0.17
N LEU A 92 6.43 -11.97 0.33
CA LEU A 92 7.04 -11.22 -0.75
C LEU A 92 8.56 -11.45 -0.67
N VAL A 93 9.12 -12.00 -1.74
CA VAL A 93 10.54 -12.37 -1.80
C VAL A 93 11.21 -11.73 -2.99
N GLU A 94 12.52 -11.57 -2.92
CA GLU A 94 13.31 -11.09 -4.05
C GLU A 94 13.23 -12.11 -5.20
N GLY A 95 13.09 -11.59 -6.41
CA GLY A 95 13.05 -12.35 -7.66
C GLY A 95 13.58 -11.49 -8.81
N PRO A 96 14.91 -11.39 -8.99
CA PRO A 96 15.53 -10.43 -9.93
C PRO A 96 15.02 -10.52 -11.36
N GLN A 97 14.46 -11.66 -11.75
CA GLN A 97 13.87 -11.88 -13.08
C GLN A 97 12.33 -11.98 -13.05
N ALA A 98 11.72 -11.68 -11.90
CA ALA A 98 10.28 -11.69 -11.80
C ALA A 98 9.70 -10.51 -12.60
N GLY A 99 8.62 -10.77 -13.32
CA GLY A 99 7.83 -9.73 -13.97
C GLY A 99 7.26 -8.74 -12.93
N PRO A 100 6.84 -7.55 -13.38
CA PRO A 100 6.33 -6.54 -12.46
C PRO A 100 5.06 -6.98 -11.77
N ILE A 101 4.97 -6.64 -10.50
CA ILE A 101 3.78 -6.75 -9.67
C ILE A 101 3.43 -5.39 -9.10
N TRP A 102 2.24 -5.26 -8.58
CA TRP A 102 1.77 -4.07 -7.85
C TRP A 102 1.20 -4.50 -6.51
N ALA A 103 1.47 -3.70 -5.46
CA ALA A 103 0.66 -3.80 -4.26
C ALA A 103 -0.79 -3.45 -4.60
N ARG A 104 -1.75 -4.07 -3.93
CA ARG A 104 -3.16 -3.73 -4.13
C ARG A 104 -3.43 -2.30 -3.70
N TYR A 105 -2.79 -1.85 -2.61
CA TYR A 105 -2.98 -0.54 -2.00
C TYR A 105 -1.66 0.21 -1.84
N TYR A 106 -1.72 1.52 -2.13
CA TYR A 106 -0.66 2.49 -1.88
C TYR A 106 -1.24 3.66 -1.10
N ASP A 107 -0.52 4.16 -0.10
CA ASP A 107 -1.00 5.28 0.71
C ASP A 107 -1.11 6.57 -0.12
N LEU A 108 -2.06 7.44 0.26
CA LEU A 108 -2.36 8.66 -0.49
C LEU A 108 -1.30 9.75 -0.33
N LYS A 109 -0.40 9.65 0.65
CA LYS A 109 0.58 10.70 0.94
C LYS A 109 1.88 10.50 0.19
N TYR A 110 2.42 9.28 0.24
CA TYR A 110 3.74 8.98 -0.31
C TYR A 110 3.68 8.03 -1.50
N CYS A 111 2.49 7.51 -1.80
CA CYS A 111 2.27 6.46 -2.80
C CYS A 111 3.17 5.24 -2.55
N GLU A 112 3.32 4.86 -1.29
CA GLU A 112 4.07 3.68 -0.87
C GLU A 112 3.13 2.50 -0.64
N PRO A 113 3.53 1.27 -1.03
CA PRO A 113 2.76 0.06 -0.78
C PRO A 113 2.49 -0.14 0.70
N TYR A 114 1.30 -0.64 1.02
CA TYR A 114 0.99 -1.09 2.37
C TYR A 114 0.12 -2.34 2.37
N VAL A 115 0.16 -3.05 3.47
CA VAL A 115 -0.75 -4.13 3.85
C VAL A 115 -1.43 -3.75 5.15
N CYS A 116 -2.58 -4.34 5.47
CA CYS A 116 -3.33 -3.95 6.66
C CYS A 116 -4.05 -5.16 7.26
N ASP A 117 -4.05 -5.27 8.57
CA ASP A 117 -4.84 -6.27 9.28
C ASP A 117 -6.21 -5.70 9.67
N ARG A 118 -7.03 -6.52 10.35
CA ARG A 118 -8.37 -6.16 10.83
C ARG A 118 -8.36 -5.02 11.86
N ASP A 119 -7.20 -4.70 12.43
CA ASP A 119 -7.03 -3.57 13.34
C ASP A 119 -7.01 -2.19 12.62
N GLY A 120 -7.01 -2.18 11.28
CA GLY A 120 -6.99 -0.95 10.50
C GLY A 120 -5.65 -0.23 10.50
N LEU A 121 -4.57 -0.90 10.90
CA LEU A 121 -3.23 -0.31 10.92
C LEU A 121 -2.46 -0.67 9.64
N PRO A 122 -2.05 0.32 8.85
CA PRO A 122 -1.19 0.06 7.71
C PRO A 122 0.19 -0.41 8.15
N ARG A 123 0.69 -1.43 7.47
CA ARG A 123 2.01 -2.01 7.66
C ARG A 123 2.70 -2.12 6.32
N ARG A 124 4.01 -2.24 6.33
CA ARG A 124 4.78 -2.27 5.08
C ARG A 124 5.02 -3.69 4.57
N ARG A 125 4.96 -4.69 5.43
CA ARG A 125 5.33 -6.07 5.11
C ARG A 125 4.21 -7.05 5.40
N LEU A 126 4.12 -8.11 4.56
CA LEU A 126 3.14 -9.18 4.75
C LEU A 126 3.32 -9.90 6.08
N GLU A 127 4.56 -10.06 6.54
CA GLU A 127 4.89 -10.75 7.78
C GLU A 127 4.38 -10.01 9.03
N GLU A 128 4.06 -8.73 8.91
CA GLU A 128 3.54 -7.90 10.01
C GLU A 128 2.02 -8.01 10.21
N ILE A 129 1.31 -8.74 9.34
CA ILE A 129 -0.12 -9.01 9.46
C ILE A 129 -0.39 -10.49 9.72
N GLY A 130 -1.53 -10.79 10.34
CA GLY A 130 -1.91 -12.14 10.70
C GLY A 130 -1.99 -13.11 9.51
N VAL A 131 -1.67 -14.38 9.77
CA VAL A 131 -1.60 -15.44 8.75
C VAL A 131 -2.91 -15.55 7.95
N GLU A 132 -4.06 -15.44 8.60
CA GLU A 132 -5.36 -15.47 7.93
C GLU A 132 -5.48 -14.33 6.92
N ARG A 133 -5.13 -13.11 7.31
CA ARG A 133 -5.24 -11.93 6.46
C ARG A 133 -4.20 -11.96 5.35
N ARG A 134 -2.98 -12.39 5.64
CA ARG A 134 -1.90 -12.53 4.69
C ARG A 134 -2.21 -13.50 3.56
N ASN A 135 -2.85 -14.62 3.87
CA ASN A 135 -3.18 -15.65 2.90
C ASN A 135 -4.56 -15.52 2.26
N GLY A 136 -5.51 -14.92 2.97
CA GLY A 136 -6.90 -14.79 2.53
C GLY A 136 -7.17 -13.56 1.67
N TYR A 137 -6.15 -12.77 1.32
CA TYR A 137 -6.32 -11.55 0.58
C TYR A 137 -5.21 -11.35 -0.46
N SER A 138 -5.56 -10.81 -1.65
CA SER A 138 -4.63 -10.53 -2.73
C SER A 138 -3.95 -9.17 -2.50
N TRP A 139 -2.89 -9.15 -1.69
CA TRP A 139 -2.14 -7.92 -1.37
C TRP A 139 -1.25 -7.45 -2.51
N TYR A 140 -0.80 -8.36 -3.35
CA TYR A 140 -0.01 -8.08 -4.54
C TYR A 140 -0.61 -8.81 -5.75
N ASN A 141 -0.52 -8.21 -6.91
CA ASN A 141 -1.07 -8.75 -8.14
C ASN A 141 -0.31 -8.27 -9.37
N SER A 142 -0.49 -8.96 -10.50
CA SER A 142 0.07 -8.60 -11.81
C SER A 142 -0.96 -8.07 -12.80
N ARG A 143 -2.20 -7.82 -12.36
CA ARG A 143 -3.30 -7.40 -13.26
C ARG A 143 -2.99 -6.20 -14.16
N PRO A 144 -2.29 -5.15 -13.66
CA PRO A 144 -1.94 -4.03 -14.53
C PRO A 144 -1.02 -4.41 -15.70
N ALA A 145 -0.22 -5.47 -15.57
CA ALA A 145 0.72 -5.88 -16.63
C ALA A 145 0.03 -6.17 -17.96
N GLU A 146 -1.15 -6.79 -17.91
CA GLU A 146 -1.94 -7.14 -19.09
C GLU A 146 -2.42 -5.92 -19.89
N LEU A 147 -2.46 -4.74 -19.24
CA LEU A 147 -2.93 -3.52 -19.88
C LEU A 147 -1.88 -2.87 -20.79
N PHE A 148 -0.61 -3.15 -20.62
CA PHE A 148 0.46 -2.43 -21.32
C PHE A 148 0.40 -2.63 -22.83
N GLU A 149 0.29 -3.89 -23.28
CA GLU A 149 0.11 -4.20 -24.71
C GLU A 149 -1.22 -3.68 -25.25
N GLN A 150 -2.31 -3.88 -24.51
CA GLN A 150 -3.63 -3.36 -24.86
C GLN A 150 -3.64 -1.84 -24.99
N TYR A 151 -2.94 -1.16 -24.08
CA TYR A 151 -2.80 0.28 -24.10
C TYR A 151 -2.03 0.79 -25.32
N ASP A 152 -0.97 0.12 -25.71
CA ASP A 152 -0.20 0.49 -26.91
C ASP A 152 -1.06 0.47 -28.17
N ILE A 153 -1.85 -0.57 -28.34
CA ILE A 153 -2.79 -0.71 -29.45
C ILE A 153 -3.89 0.36 -29.37
N TRP A 154 -4.48 0.53 -28.19
CA TRP A 154 -5.55 1.49 -27.96
C TRP A 154 -5.09 2.94 -28.18
N ALA A 155 -3.93 3.33 -27.64
CA ALA A 155 -3.40 4.68 -27.78
C ALA A 155 -3.02 5.02 -29.21
N ALA A 156 -2.41 4.07 -29.93
CA ALA A 156 -2.10 4.23 -31.35
C ALA A 156 -3.37 4.48 -32.20
N LYS A 157 -4.48 3.84 -31.83
CA LYS A 157 -5.76 4.00 -32.54
C LYS A 157 -6.50 5.27 -32.20
N TYR A 158 -6.56 5.66 -30.92
CA TYR A 158 -7.48 6.68 -30.44
C TYR A 158 -6.82 7.99 -30.01
N ASP A 159 -5.52 7.96 -29.63
CA ASP A 159 -4.80 9.15 -29.16
C ASP A 159 -3.27 9.07 -29.33
N PRO A 160 -2.77 8.91 -30.56
CA PRO A 160 -1.34 8.70 -30.78
C PRO A 160 -0.47 9.92 -30.36
N LYS A 161 -1.05 11.11 -30.35
CA LYS A 161 -0.34 12.36 -30.00
C LYS A 161 -0.05 12.50 -28.51
N HIS A 162 -0.90 11.91 -27.67
CA HIS A 162 -0.79 12.03 -26.21
C HIS A 162 -0.44 10.69 -25.53
N LYS A 163 -0.06 9.70 -26.32
CA LYS A 163 0.40 8.41 -25.82
C LYS A 163 1.56 8.62 -24.84
N VAL A 164 1.45 8.06 -23.62
CA VAL A 164 2.55 8.03 -22.66
C VAL A 164 3.44 6.81 -22.94
N ASN A 165 4.74 6.98 -22.78
CA ASN A 165 5.68 5.87 -22.88
C ASN A 165 5.64 5.07 -21.58
N VAL A 166 5.23 3.82 -21.68
CA VAL A 166 5.16 2.87 -20.56
C VAL A 166 5.90 1.59 -20.94
N SER A 167 6.57 0.96 -19.99
CA SER A 167 7.34 -0.25 -20.24
C SER A 167 7.32 -1.18 -19.04
N LEU A 168 6.96 -2.44 -19.24
CA LEU A 168 7.05 -3.47 -18.20
C LEU A 168 8.50 -3.74 -17.78
N ASN A 169 9.47 -3.43 -18.63
CA ASN A 169 10.88 -3.74 -18.40
C ASN A 169 11.66 -2.58 -17.73
N SER A 170 11.04 -1.41 -17.55
CA SER A 170 11.64 -0.32 -16.80
C SER A 170 11.46 -0.49 -15.30
N GLN A 171 12.35 0.08 -14.50
CA GLN A 171 12.22 0.06 -13.03
C GLN A 171 11.12 1.03 -12.56
N GLY A 172 10.39 0.64 -11.51
CA GLY A 172 9.46 1.54 -10.83
C GLY A 172 10.20 2.60 -9.98
N ALA A 173 9.56 3.74 -9.75
CA ALA A 173 10.18 4.89 -9.09
C ALA A 173 10.69 4.61 -7.66
N ASN A 174 10.03 3.74 -6.90
CA ASN A 174 10.33 3.47 -5.49
C ASN A 174 10.90 2.07 -5.23
N GLU A 175 11.26 1.34 -6.27
CA GLU A 175 11.62 -0.06 -6.19
C GLU A 175 12.79 -0.34 -5.24
N ARG A 176 13.88 0.43 -5.36
CA ARG A 176 15.08 0.23 -4.54
C ARG A 176 14.79 0.37 -3.05
N GLY A 177 14.07 1.42 -2.66
CA GLY A 177 13.70 1.65 -1.26
C GLY A 177 12.77 0.55 -0.71
N ILE A 178 11.87 0.04 -1.54
CA ILE A 178 10.96 -1.06 -1.17
C ILE A 178 11.75 -2.37 -0.99
N ILE A 179 12.66 -2.71 -1.88
CA ILE A 179 13.52 -3.91 -1.74
C ILE A 179 14.36 -3.81 -0.48
N GLU A 180 14.98 -2.66 -0.21
CA GLU A 180 15.75 -2.44 1.03
C GLU A 180 14.89 -2.59 2.29
N MET A 181 13.65 -2.11 2.26
CA MET A 181 12.71 -2.30 3.35
C MET A 181 12.45 -3.79 3.62
N TYR A 182 12.27 -4.61 2.58
CA TYR A 182 12.08 -6.05 2.73
C TYR A 182 13.31 -6.81 3.24
N ARG A 183 14.50 -6.26 3.07
CA ARG A 183 15.75 -6.83 3.63
C ARG A 183 15.92 -6.56 5.12
N ARG A 184 15.23 -5.57 5.67
CA ARG A 184 15.32 -5.28 7.12
C ARG A 184 14.55 -6.32 7.93
N PRO A 185 15.00 -6.67 9.14
CA PRO A 185 14.22 -7.53 10.04
C PRO A 185 12.83 -6.95 10.29
N VAL A 186 11.83 -7.80 10.37
CA VAL A 186 10.47 -7.39 10.76
C VAL A 186 10.48 -7.03 12.24
N MET A 187 9.92 -5.87 12.56
CA MET A 187 9.72 -5.49 13.97
C MET A 187 8.59 -6.34 14.56
N ASP A 188 8.92 -7.14 15.55
CA ASP A 188 7.91 -7.89 16.29
C ASP A 188 7.10 -6.95 17.19
N ARG A 189 5.92 -6.57 16.71
CA ARG A 189 5.03 -5.67 17.46
C ARG A 189 4.37 -6.35 18.66
N THR A 190 4.38 -7.68 18.74
CA THR A 190 3.88 -8.40 19.90
C THR A 190 4.84 -8.32 21.09
N ALA A 191 6.08 -7.89 20.84
CA ALA A 191 7.07 -7.60 21.88
C ALA A 191 6.84 -6.29 22.64
N PHE A 192 5.77 -5.55 22.29
CA PHE A 192 5.40 -4.30 22.95
C PHE A 192 4.10 -4.45 23.75
N ASP A 193 4.06 -3.86 24.94
CA ASP A 193 2.90 -3.89 25.82
C ASP A 193 1.77 -3.00 25.30
N VAL A 194 2.11 -1.88 24.66
CA VAL A 194 1.16 -0.94 24.06
C VAL A 194 1.67 -0.44 22.71
N VAL A 195 0.75 -0.26 21.76
CA VAL A 195 1.01 0.38 20.48
C VAL A 195 0.18 1.67 20.39
N VAL A 196 0.85 2.81 20.21
CA VAL A 196 0.24 4.14 20.07
C VAL A 196 0.14 4.51 18.59
N LYS A 197 -1.07 4.83 18.15
CA LYS A 197 -1.38 5.22 16.75
C LYS A 197 -1.38 6.74 16.62
N PRO A 198 -1.22 7.29 15.40
CA PRO A 198 -1.50 8.69 15.14
C PRO A 198 -2.88 9.11 15.66
N GLY A 199 -2.92 10.22 16.39
CA GLY A 199 -4.15 10.71 17.03
C GLY A 199 -4.44 10.13 18.41
N GLN A 200 -3.69 9.15 18.89
CA GLN A 200 -3.77 8.65 20.26
C GLN A 200 -2.78 9.38 21.19
N SER A 201 -3.04 9.31 22.48
CA SER A 201 -2.20 9.90 23.51
C SER A 201 -1.06 8.95 23.90
N ILE A 202 0.17 9.44 23.82
CA ILE A 202 1.35 8.73 24.35
C ILE A 202 1.30 8.72 25.88
N GLN A 203 0.79 9.81 26.49
CA GLN A 203 0.64 9.90 27.93
C GLN A 203 -0.29 8.81 28.48
N ASP A 204 -1.46 8.59 27.82
CA ASP A 204 -2.41 7.53 28.21
C ASP A 204 -1.78 6.13 28.08
N ALA A 205 -0.86 5.95 27.15
CA ALA A 205 -0.13 4.70 27.02
C ALA A 205 0.87 4.48 28.17
N ILE A 206 1.55 5.56 28.61
CA ILE A 206 2.46 5.52 29.77
C ILE A 206 1.67 5.21 31.05
N GLU A 207 0.48 5.77 31.21
CA GLU A 207 -0.38 5.55 32.36
C GLU A 207 -0.90 4.11 32.50
N LYS A 208 -0.86 3.32 31.43
CA LYS A 208 -1.15 1.88 31.47
C LYS A 208 -0.02 1.05 32.08
N ALA A 209 1.17 1.59 32.18
CA ALA A 209 2.27 0.89 32.84
C ALA A 209 1.99 0.71 34.35
N PRO A 210 2.38 -0.42 34.96
CA PRO A 210 2.37 -0.55 36.41
C PRO A 210 3.20 0.55 37.06
N GLU A 211 2.86 0.96 38.31
CA GLU A 211 3.61 1.98 39.02
C GLU A 211 5.08 1.57 39.25
N THR A 212 5.32 0.29 39.45
CA THR A 212 6.66 -0.30 39.62
C THR A 212 6.80 -1.54 38.77
N PRO A 213 7.01 -1.39 37.44
CA PRO A 213 7.15 -2.55 36.56
C PRO A 213 8.46 -3.30 36.86
N THR A 214 8.36 -4.60 37.06
CA THR A 214 9.53 -5.48 37.28
C THR A 214 10.34 -5.68 36.00
N ASN A 215 9.68 -5.60 34.83
CA ASN A 215 10.28 -5.65 33.51
C ASN A 215 10.05 -4.32 32.77
N PRO A 216 10.87 -3.97 31.78
CA PRO A 216 10.63 -2.80 30.96
C PRO A 216 9.26 -2.85 30.29
N PHE A 217 8.41 -1.83 30.54
CA PHE A 217 7.14 -1.64 29.87
C PHE A 217 7.39 -0.93 28.55
N LYS A 218 7.15 -1.64 27.44
CA LYS A 218 7.53 -1.23 26.09
C LYS A 218 6.35 -0.65 25.34
N ILE A 219 6.48 0.59 24.89
CA ILE A 219 5.46 1.30 24.12
C ILE A 219 6.00 1.56 22.72
N LEU A 220 5.34 1.01 21.70
CA LEU A 220 5.64 1.33 20.30
C LEU A 220 4.81 2.53 19.87
N ILE A 221 5.48 3.56 19.39
CA ILE A 221 4.83 4.73 18.79
C ILE A 221 4.94 4.61 17.27
N LEU A 222 3.79 4.43 16.63
CA LEU A 222 3.74 4.29 15.16
C LEU A 222 4.10 5.60 14.47
N LYS A 223 4.60 5.50 13.25
CA LYS A 223 4.96 6.66 12.43
C LYS A 223 3.80 7.66 12.31
N GLY A 224 4.04 8.91 12.70
CA GLY A 224 3.01 9.96 12.67
C GLY A 224 3.49 11.25 13.32
N ASN A 225 2.61 12.25 13.33
CA ASN A 225 2.83 13.51 14.02
C ASN A 225 2.08 13.50 15.34
N TYR A 226 2.80 13.73 16.44
CA TYR A 226 2.28 13.76 17.80
C TYR A 226 2.60 15.13 18.42
N ASN A 227 1.59 16.00 18.46
CA ASN A 227 1.74 17.33 19.07
C ASN A 227 1.20 17.30 20.50
N GLN A 228 1.97 16.72 21.41
CA GLN A 228 1.58 16.56 22.82
C GLN A 228 2.79 16.63 23.72
N LYS A 229 2.59 17.11 24.95
CA LYS A 229 3.58 17.05 26.01
C LYS A 229 3.51 15.67 26.65
N VAL A 230 4.66 15.03 26.82
CA VAL A 230 4.80 13.71 27.44
C VAL A 230 5.61 13.84 28.71
N ILE A 231 5.14 13.28 29.82
CA ILE A 231 5.83 13.22 31.11
C ILE A 231 6.02 11.73 31.45
N ILE A 232 7.26 11.34 31.65
CA ILE A 232 7.61 9.99 32.10
C ILE A 232 7.94 10.09 33.60
N ASP A 233 6.96 9.75 34.42
CA ASP A 233 7.05 9.78 35.88
C ASP A 233 7.13 8.36 36.50
N ARG A 234 7.21 7.33 35.67
CA ARG A 234 7.29 5.92 36.06
C ARG A 234 8.62 5.31 35.64
N PRO A 235 9.21 4.42 36.45
CA PRO A 235 10.44 3.74 36.09
C PRO A 235 10.21 2.70 34.99
N ASN A 236 11.29 2.26 34.36
CA ASN A 236 11.30 1.16 33.37
C ASN A 236 10.35 1.35 32.16
N ILE A 237 10.06 2.58 31.74
CA ILE A 237 9.34 2.85 30.48
C ILE A 237 10.32 2.89 29.32
N VAL A 238 10.01 2.16 28.25
CA VAL A 238 10.76 2.15 26.99
C VAL A 238 9.84 2.63 25.87
N LEU A 239 10.14 3.79 25.29
CA LEU A 239 9.46 4.31 24.13
C LEU A 239 10.26 3.98 22.87
N VAL A 240 9.63 3.36 21.89
CA VAL A 240 10.23 3.01 20.61
C VAL A 240 9.42 3.66 19.49
N GLY A 241 10.07 4.49 18.69
CA GLY A 241 9.47 5.07 17.49
C GLY A 241 9.57 4.11 16.32
N GLU A 242 8.49 3.95 15.54
CA GLU A 242 8.53 3.26 14.26
C GLU A 242 9.26 4.14 13.23
N SER A 243 10.27 3.60 12.57
CA SER A 243 11.11 4.29 11.57
C SER A 243 10.47 4.31 10.18
#